data_e86b30bbc116156bbec05b1442445d10
#
_entry.id   e86b30bbc116156bbec05b1442445d10
#
_cell.length_a   1.000
_cell.length_b   1.000
_cell.length_c   1.000
_cell.angle_alpha   90.00
_cell.angle_beta   90.00
_cell.angle_gamma   90.00
#
_symmetry.space_group_name_H-M   'P 1'
#
loop_
_entity.id
_entity.type
_entity.pdbx_description
1 polymer ?
#
loop_
_entity_poly.entity_id
_entity_poly.type
_entity_poly.pdbx_seq_one_letter_code
_entity_poly.pdbx_strand_id
1 'polypeptide(L)'
;MSKRQLTLGEAFKVPVTSSAPAAKRPRLSSSSSSSSSAAPLTSSTSSSAQAFSLLTYRDSLSTKGSEPTEADLLKLECDTLDPSWLALLKDEIKKPYFKELKKFLWKEGLRGMKDKDEKGKLTVLPPAHDVYSWSRYTPLEHVKVVILGQDPYHDIGQAHGLCFSVRPGVKIPPSLRNIYKEIKEEYPSFAVPTHGSLTSLARSGVLLLNTSLTVKPHQAGAHSGKGWETFTDKIVDLVDRYGGSGEVGKEGKGVVVLAWGAWAAKRVAKIDKKKHLILTSPHPSPLSAHRGFFGNGHFKKANDWLEQKYRFIQINTKSS
;
A
#
# COMPACT_ATOMS: atom_id res chain seq x y z
N MET A 1 25.95 22.22 -20.12
CA MET A 1 25.52 20.87 -19.72
C MET A 1 24.16 20.97 -19.04
N SER A 2 23.08 20.50 -19.67
CA SER A 2 21.73 20.53 -19.09
C SER A 2 21.69 19.60 -17.88
N LYS A 3 21.41 20.14 -16.68
CA LYS A 3 21.22 19.32 -15.47
C LYS A 3 19.91 18.54 -15.64
N ARG A 4 20.01 17.22 -15.74
CA ARG A 4 18.85 16.31 -15.79
C ARG A 4 17.94 16.60 -14.59
N GLN A 5 16.65 16.84 -14.85
CA GLN A 5 15.64 17.04 -13.80
C GLN A 5 15.29 15.70 -13.15
N LEU A 6 15.23 15.67 -11.83
CA LEU A 6 14.80 14.50 -11.07
C LEU A 6 13.28 14.37 -11.09
N THR A 7 12.78 13.16 -11.34
CA THR A 7 11.36 12.80 -11.18
C THR A 7 11.04 12.49 -9.72
N LEU A 8 9.76 12.37 -9.36
CA LEU A 8 9.33 12.02 -8.01
C LEU A 8 9.87 10.64 -7.57
N GLY A 9 9.93 9.64 -8.46
CA GLY A 9 10.52 8.34 -8.17
C GLY A 9 12.03 8.37 -7.98
N GLU A 10 12.73 9.29 -8.65
CA GLU A 10 14.18 9.50 -8.48
C GLU A 10 14.51 10.34 -7.23
N ALA A 11 13.58 11.18 -6.76
CA ALA A 11 13.72 11.90 -5.48
C ALA A 11 13.64 10.95 -4.27
N PHE A 12 12.96 9.81 -4.42
CA PHE A 12 13.11 8.66 -3.56
C PHE A 12 13.97 7.63 -4.30
N LYS A 13 15.27 7.61 -4.09
CA LYS A 13 16.22 6.65 -4.71
C LYS A 13 15.98 5.21 -4.22
N VAL A 14 14.77 4.72 -4.40
CA VAL A 14 14.45 3.33 -4.09
C VAL A 14 15.18 2.46 -5.11
N PRO A 15 16.13 1.59 -4.71
CA PRO A 15 16.83 0.73 -5.64
C PRO A 15 15.81 -0.13 -6.40
N VAL A 16 15.70 0.06 -7.71
CA VAL A 16 14.87 -0.79 -8.55
C VAL A 16 15.63 -2.12 -8.68
N THR A 17 15.16 -3.15 -8.00
CA THR A 17 15.57 -4.52 -8.33
C THR A 17 14.96 -4.81 -9.70
N SER A 18 15.80 -4.88 -10.73
CA SER A 18 15.41 -5.32 -12.05
C SER A 18 15.01 -6.79 -11.97
N SER A 19 13.75 -7.07 -11.91
CA SER A 19 13.22 -8.42 -12.13
C SER A 19 11.80 -8.32 -12.67
N ALA A 20 11.66 -8.52 -13.90
CA ALA A 20 10.95 -9.48 -14.71
C ALA A 20 10.49 -8.86 -16.03
N PRO A 21 10.70 -9.55 -17.15
CA PRO A 21 10.15 -9.13 -18.43
C PRO A 21 8.65 -9.34 -18.43
N ALA A 22 7.92 -8.39 -19.01
CA ALA A 22 6.49 -8.48 -19.26
C ALA A 22 6.14 -9.81 -19.93
N ALA A 23 5.33 -10.62 -19.27
CA ALA A 23 4.81 -11.86 -19.81
C ALA A 23 3.94 -11.55 -21.04
N LYS A 24 4.43 -11.89 -22.23
CA LYS A 24 3.64 -11.93 -23.46
C LYS A 24 2.57 -13.00 -23.32
N ARG A 25 1.31 -12.64 -23.52
CA ARG A 25 0.19 -13.58 -23.65
C ARG A 25 0.50 -14.62 -24.73
N PRO A 26 0.35 -15.93 -24.47
CA PRO A 26 0.45 -16.95 -25.51
C PRO A 26 -0.79 -16.90 -26.39
N ARG A 27 -0.57 -16.89 -27.73
CA ARG A 27 -1.58 -17.18 -28.74
C ARG A 27 -1.82 -18.68 -28.73
N LEU A 28 -3.08 -19.12 -28.64
CA LEU A 28 -3.45 -20.53 -28.86
C LEU A 28 -3.15 -20.89 -30.30
N SER A 29 -2.39 -21.95 -30.51
CA SER A 29 -2.41 -22.75 -31.73
C SER A 29 -2.45 -24.22 -31.34
N SER A 30 -3.43 -24.90 -31.88
CA SER A 30 -3.69 -26.34 -31.77
C SER A 30 -2.70 -27.18 -32.57
N SER A 31 -2.15 -28.27 -32.00
CA SER A 31 -1.99 -29.56 -32.70
C SER A 31 -1.32 -30.62 -31.79
N SER A 32 -2.05 -31.68 -31.59
CA SER A 32 -1.80 -33.15 -31.59
C SER A 32 -0.47 -33.77 -31.14
N SER A 33 -0.63 -34.64 -30.11
CA SER A 33 -0.11 -36.02 -29.91
C SER A 33 1.36 -36.35 -30.09
N SER A 34 1.97 -36.87 -29.01
CA SER A 34 2.40 -38.27 -28.91
C SER A 34 3.06 -38.57 -27.56
N SER A 35 2.84 -39.81 -27.11
CA SER A 35 3.22 -40.45 -25.88
C SER A 35 4.71 -40.81 -25.81
N SER A 36 5.33 -40.70 -24.64
CA SER A 36 6.25 -41.75 -24.16
C SER A 36 6.50 -41.67 -22.66
N SER A 37 6.47 -42.82 -22.03
CA SER A 37 6.68 -43.20 -20.66
C SER A 37 8.10 -43.04 -20.16
N ALA A 38 8.28 -42.60 -18.94
CA ALA A 38 9.35 -43.06 -18.04
C ALA A 38 9.01 -42.77 -16.58
N ALA A 39 9.24 -43.75 -15.72
CA ALA A 39 8.90 -43.89 -14.33
C ALA A 39 9.88 -43.15 -13.37
N PRO A 40 9.70 -43.24 -12.04
CA PRO A 40 9.87 -42.10 -11.13
C PRO A 40 11.21 -42.12 -10.37
N LEU A 41 11.66 -40.94 -9.99
CA LEU A 41 12.72 -40.76 -8.98
C LEU A 41 12.13 -40.07 -7.74
N THR A 42 12.33 -40.72 -6.62
CA THR A 42 11.88 -40.44 -5.29
C THR A 42 12.54 -39.20 -4.65
N SER A 43 11.72 -38.45 -3.95
CA SER A 43 11.86 -37.76 -2.68
C SER A 43 12.97 -36.73 -2.43
N SER A 44 12.53 -35.56 -2.14
CA SER A 44 12.99 -34.82 -0.95
C SER A 44 11.86 -33.87 -0.49
N THR A 45 11.43 -34.07 0.75
CA THR A 45 10.42 -33.27 1.44
C THR A 45 10.93 -31.86 1.66
N SER A 46 10.55 -30.94 0.78
CA SER A 46 10.56 -29.52 1.08
C SER A 46 9.15 -29.12 1.47
N SER A 47 8.98 -28.60 2.69
CA SER A 47 7.74 -27.99 3.14
C SER A 47 7.42 -26.80 2.22
N SER A 48 6.72 -27.09 1.12
CA SER A 48 6.14 -26.05 0.26
C SER A 48 5.07 -25.33 1.07
N ALA A 49 5.32 -24.11 1.47
CA ALA A 49 4.26 -23.18 1.84
C ALA A 49 3.29 -23.17 0.64
N GLN A 50 2.12 -23.82 0.80
CA GLN A 50 1.11 -23.86 -0.24
C GLN A 50 0.81 -22.45 -0.69
N ALA A 51 0.97 -22.18 -1.98
CA ALA A 51 0.64 -20.90 -2.56
C ALA A 51 -0.80 -20.55 -2.18
N PHE A 52 -1.01 -19.36 -1.60
CA PHE A 52 -2.33 -18.90 -1.18
C PHE A 52 -3.24 -18.79 -2.41
N SER A 53 -4.32 -19.57 -2.44
CA SER A 53 -5.30 -19.54 -3.50
C SER A 53 -6.49 -18.67 -3.09
N LEU A 54 -6.65 -17.52 -3.78
CA LEU A 54 -7.79 -16.62 -3.62
C LEU A 54 -9.14 -17.31 -3.88
N LEU A 55 -9.19 -18.22 -4.87
CA LEU A 55 -10.41 -18.94 -5.22
C LEU A 55 -10.81 -19.89 -4.07
N THR A 56 -9.89 -20.71 -3.59
CA THR A 56 -10.13 -21.64 -2.48
C THR A 56 -10.51 -20.90 -1.19
N TYR A 57 -9.89 -19.76 -0.93
CA TYR A 57 -10.23 -18.92 0.21
C TYR A 57 -11.64 -18.34 0.09
N ARG A 58 -12.01 -17.82 -1.08
CA ARG A 58 -13.33 -17.27 -1.38
C ARG A 58 -14.43 -18.31 -1.25
N ASP A 59 -14.21 -19.53 -1.75
CA ASP A 59 -15.18 -20.63 -1.67
C ASP A 59 -15.41 -21.09 -0.24
N SER A 60 -14.42 -20.97 0.64
CA SER A 60 -14.53 -21.28 2.07
C SER A 60 -15.43 -20.33 2.88
N LEU A 61 -15.85 -19.19 2.29
CA LEU A 61 -16.63 -18.14 2.96
C LEU A 61 -18.15 -18.23 2.68
N SER A 62 -18.63 -19.20 1.90
CA SER A 62 -20.02 -19.24 1.42
C SER A 62 -21.01 -19.86 2.43
N THR A 63 -22.07 -19.09 2.80
CA THR A 63 -23.31 -19.58 3.48
C THR A 63 -24.53 -18.78 3.00
N LYS A 64 -25.75 -19.37 3.01
CA LYS A 64 -26.98 -18.74 2.51
C LYS A 64 -27.83 -18.15 3.64
N GLY A 65 -28.36 -16.91 3.45
CA GLY A 65 -29.29 -16.23 4.36
C GLY A 65 -29.71 -14.83 3.89
N SER A 66 -30.67 -14.17 4.55
CA SER A 66 -31.16 -12.81 4.23
C SER A 66 -30.20 -11.69 4.65
N GLU A 67 -29.37 -11.93 5.65
CA GLU A 67 -28.27 -11.03 6.06
C GLU A 67 -27.03 -11.28 5.19
N PRO A 68 -26.11 -10.27 5.05
CA PRO A 68 -24.90 -10.49 4.28
C PRO A 68 -24.07 -11.60 4.89
N THR A 69 -23.70 -12.57 4.06
CA THR A 69 -22.83 -13.68 4.46
C THR A 69 -21.41 -13.18 4.72
N GLU A 70 -20.59 -13.99 5.37
CA GLU A 70 -19.15 -13.65 5.53
C GLU A 70 -18.47 -13.46 4.17
N ALA A 71 -18.83 -14.25 3.17
CA ALA A 71 -18.34 -14.10 1.79
C ALA A 71 -18.74 -12.76 1.17
N ASP A 72 -19.99 -12.31 1.40
CA ASP A 72 -20.45 -11.00 0.91
C ASP A 72 -19.69 -9.86 1.60
N LEU A 73 -19.49 -9.93 2.92
CA LEU A 73 -18.80 -8.92 3.70
C LEU A 73 -17.32 -8.79 3.29
N LEU A 74 -16.64 -9.92 3.04
CA LEU A 74 -15.20 -9.95 2.73
C LEU A 74 -14.91 -9.97 1.22
N LYS A 75 -15.92 -9.85 0.38
CA LYS A 75 -15.78 -9.89 -1.08
C LYS A 75 -14.81 -8.81 -1.59
N LEU A 76 -14.87 -7.61 -1.04
CA LEU A 76 -14.03 -6.50 -1.48
C LEU A 76 -12.53 -6.82 -1.26
N GLU A 77 -12.18 -7.39 -0.12
CA GLU A 77 -10.83 -7.80 0.23
C GLU A 77 -10.33 -8.89 -0.72
N CYS A 78 -11.15 -9.90 -0.95
CA CYS A 78 -10.83 -10.98 -1.87
C CYS A 78 -10.64 -10.52 -3.33
N ASP A 79 -11.42 -9.52 -3.75
CA ASP A 79 -11.39 -9.03 -5.14
C ASP A 79 -10.30 -7.97 -5.39
N THR A 80 -9.86 -7.23 -4.37
CA THR A 80 -9.06 -6.02 -4.60
C THR A 80 -7.80 -5.85 -3.74
N LEU A 81 -7.63 -6.64 -2.69
CA LEU A 81 -6.38 -6.64 -1.92
C LEU A 81 -5.30 -7.40 -2.71
N ASP A 82 -4.08 -6.91 -2.71
CA ASP A 82 -2.97 -7.62 -3.34
C ASP A 82 -2.73 -8.98 -2.67
N PRO A 83 -2.47 -10.06 -3.42
CA PRO A 83 -2.30 -11.40 -2.87
C PRO A 83 -1.21 -11.53 -1.80
N SER A 84 -0.10 -10.79 -1.91
CA SER A 84 0.98 -10.82 -0.91
C SER A 84 0.53 -10.33 0.45
N TRP A 85 -0.33 -9.30 0.47
CA TRP A 85 -0.94 -8.78 1.67
C TRP A 85 -2.06 -9.70 2.18
N LEU A 86 -2.95 -10.14 1.28
CA LEU A 86 -4.10 -10.96 1.67
C LEU A 86 -3.67 -12.29 2.29
N ALA A 87 -2.61 -12.91 1.80
CA ALA A 87 -2.07 -14.16 2.36
C ALA A 87 -1.75 -14.03 3.86
N LEU A 88 -1.28 -12.86 4.31
CA LEU A 88 -0.92 -12.60 5.71
C LEU A 88 -2.05 -11.95 6.52
N LEU A 89 -3.05 -11.38 5.85
CA LEU A 89 -4.20 -10.71 6.49
C LEU A 89 -5.45 -11.60 6.53
N LYS A 90 -5.45 -12.78 5.91
CA LYS A 90 -6.62 -13.68 5.78
C LYS A 90 -7.29 -14.02 7.11
N ASP A 91 -6.50 -14.18 8.18
CA ASP A 91 -7.04 -14.48 9.51
C ASP A 91 -7.45 -13.20 10.25
N GLU A 92 -6.80 -12.07 9.94
CA GLU A 92 -7.14 -10.76 10.51
C GLU A 92 -8.52 -10.29 10.05
N ILE A 93 -8.83 -10.41 8.75
CA ILE A 93 -10.12 -9.98 8.19
C ILE A 93 -11.30 -10.83 8.63
N LYS A 94 -11.07 -12.00 9.25
CA LYS A 94 -12.11 -12.85 9.86
C LYS A 94 -12.43 -12.45 11.31
N LYS A 95 -11.65 -11.60 11.92
CA LYS A 95 -11.85 -11.18 13.32
C LYS A 95 -13.17 -10.41 13.50
N PRO A 96 -13.80 -10.50 14.69
CA PRO A 96 -15.08 -9.84 14.96
C PRO A 96 -15.08 -8.34 14.64
N TYR A 97 -14.03 -7.60 15.05
CA TYR A 97 -13.96 -6.16 14.81
C TYR A 97 -13.99 -5.82 13.32
N PHE A 98 -13.33 -6.62 12.48
CA PHE A 98 -13.31 -6.38 11.04
C PHE A 98 -14.66 -6.69 10.40
N LYS A 99 -15.32 -7.76 10.83
CA LYS A 99 -16.68 -8.08 10.40
C LYS A 99 -17.68 -6.98 10.78
N GLU A 100 -17.56 -6.42 12.00
CA GLU A 100 -18.39 -5.28 12.39
C GLU A 100 -18.10 -4.02 11.56
N LEU A 101 -16.84 -3.73 11.26
CA LEU A 101 -16.47 -2.69 10.31
C LEU A 101 -17.15 -2.94 8.94
N LYS A 102 -17.11 -4.17 8.43
CA LYS A 102 -17.71 -4.51 7.13
C LYS A 102 -19.23 -4.41 7.14
N LYS A 103 -19.90 -4.80 8.22
CA LYS A 103 -21.34 -4.58 8.41
C LYS A 103 -21.68 -3.09 8.44
N PHE A 104 -20.86 -2.28 9.11
CA PHE A 104 -21.01 -0.82 9.09
C PHE A 104 -20.90 -0.27 7.68
N LEU A 105 -19.86 -0.62 6.94
CA LEU A 105 -19.65 -0.18 5.55
C LEU A 105 -20.75 -0.67 4.61
N TRP A 106 -21.28 -1.87 4.84
CA TRP A 106 -22.44 -2.42 4.11
C TRP A 106 -23.68 -1.54 4.28
N LYS A 107 -23.96 -1.08 5.51
CA LYS A 107 -25.06 -0.15 5.81
C LYS A 107 -24.82 1.23 5.18
N GLU A 108 -23.57 1.68 5.09
CA GLU A 108 -23.19 2.92 4.39
C GLU A 108 -23.23 2.78 2.85
N GLY A 109 -23.52 1.59 2.31
CA GLY A 109 -23.70 1.35 0.88
C GLY A 109 -22.49 0.73 0.16
N LEU A 110 -21.39 0.45 0.84
CA LEU A 110 -20.24 -0.26 0.27
C LEU A 110 -20.44 -1.77 0.39
N ARG A 111 -20.93 -2.41 -0.67
CA ARG A 111 -21.31 -3.82 -0.71
C ARG A 111 -20.48 -4.58 -1.75
N GLY A 112 -19.30 -5.03 -1.36
CA GLY A 112 -18.30 -5.56 -2.30
C GLY A 112 -17.91 -4.47 -3.30
N MET A 113 -18.05 -4.73 -4.60
CA MET A 113 -17.76 -3.75 -5.66
C MET A 113 -18.91 -2.77 -5.94
N LYS A 114 -20.06 -2.91 -5.25
CA LYS A 114 -21.18 -1.95 -5.33
C LYS A 114 -20.96 -0.86 -4.30
N ASP A 115 -20.79 0.37 -4.74
CA ASP A 115 -20.45 1.54 -3.94
C ASP A 115 -21.30 2.79 -4.25
N LYS A 116 -22.33 2.61 -5.07
CA LYS A 116 -23.25 3.69 -5.47
C LYS A 116 -24.67 3.42 -5.00
N ASP A 117 -25.37 4.50 -4.67
CA ASP A 117 -26.81 4.48 -4.39
C ASP A 117 -27.63 4.29 -5.68
N GLU A 118 -28.97 4.24 -5.54
CA GLU A 118 -29.91 4.10 -6.65
C GLU A 118 -29.82 5.26 -7.66
N LYS A 119 -29.29 6.42 -7.25
CA LYS A 119 -29.07 7.60 -8.10
C LYS A 119 -27.68 7.61 -8.74
N GLY A 120 -26.89 6.54 -8.58
CA GLY A 120 -25.54 6.42 -9.14
C GLY A 120 -24.47 7.25 -8.40
N LYS A 121 -24.76 7.79 -7.20
CA LYS A 121 -23.80 8.54 -6.39
C LYS A 121 -22.99 7.61 -5.48
N LEU A 122 -21.70 7.87 -5.36
CA LEU A 122 -20.84 7.22 -4.38
C LEU A 122 -21.32 7.54 -2.96
N THR A 123 -21.50 6.53 -2.14
CA THR A 123 -21.90 6.65 -0.73
C THR A 123 -20.68 6.62 0.20
N VAL A 124 -19.59 6.00 -0.26
CA VAL A 124 -18.31 5.87 0.44
C VAL A 124 -17.18 6.24 -0.51
N LEU A 125 -16.14 6.89 -0.01
CA LEU A 125 -14.91 7.24 -0.72
C LEU A 125 -13.70 6.58 -0.07
N PRO A 126 -12.68 6.19 -0.87
CA PRO A 126 -12.64 6.18 -2.33
C PRO A 126 -13.62 5.17 -2.92
N PRO A 127 -13.82 5.14 -4.26
CA PRO A 127 -14.59 4.07 -4.91
C PRO A 127 -14.11 2.68 -4.50
N ALA A 128 -15.00 1.70 -4.44
CA ALA A 128 -14.74 0.34 -3.95
C ALA A 128 -13.43 -0.27 -4.49
N HIS A 129 -13.21 -0.17 -5.81
CA HIS A 129 -12.00 -0.66 -6.45
C HIS A 129 -10.71 -0.05 -5.87
N ASP A 130 -10.78 1.17 -5.36
CA ASP A 130 -9.59 1.91 -4.93
C ASP A 130 -9.29 1.80 -3.44
N VAL A 131 -10.18 1.26 -2.61
CA VAL A 131 -9.99 1.15 -1.16
C VAL A 131 -8.63 0.49 -0.82
N TYR A 132 -8.26 -0.54 -1.58
CA TYR A 132 -7.01 -1.28 -1.37
C TYR A 132 -5.94 -1.00 -2.44
N SER A 133 -6.00 0.14 -3.14
CA SER A 133 -4.98 0.53 -4.14
C SER A 133 -3.57 0.59 -3.55
N TRP A 134 -3.41 1.01 -2.30
CA TRP A 134 -2.14 1.03 -1.59
C TRP A 134 -1.43 -0.34 -1.63
N SER A 135 -2.16 -1.44 -1.49
CA SER A 135 -1.60 -2.79 -1.50
C SER A 135 -1.14 -3.22 -2.91
N ARG A 136 -1.96 -2.91 -3.92
CA ARG A 136 -1.68 -3.29 -5.31
C ARG A 136 -0.55 -2.50 -5.96
N TYR A 137 -0.39 -1.23 -5.54
CA TYR A 137 0.73 -0.42 -6.02
C TYR A 137 2.03 -0.72 -5.27
N THR A 138 1.93 -1.19 -4.03
CA THR A 138 3.10 -1.50 -3.19
C THR A 138 2.92 -2.88 -2.53
N PRO A 139 3.21 -3.99 -3.25
CA PRO A 139 3.28 -5.32 -2.64
C PRO A 139 4.21 -5.34 -1.43
N LEU A 140 3.91 -6.18 -0.42
CA LEU A 140 4.56 -6.13 0.90
C LEU A 140 6.08 -6.29 0.82
N GLU A 141 6.56 -7.20 0.01
CA GLU A 141 7.98 -7.48 -0.19
C GLU A 141 8.75 -6.31 -0.81
N HIS A 142 8.03 -5.41 -1.51
CA HIS A 142 8.61 -4.23 -2.15
C HIS A 142 8.57 -2.98 -1.27
N VAL A 143 7.92 -3.02 -0.10
CA VAL A 143 7.83 -1.86 0.79
C VAL A 143 9.21 -1.48 1.30
N LYS A 144 9.65 -0.26 1.00
CA LYS A 144 10.92 0.33 1.46
C LYS A 144 10.72 1.62 2.26
N VAL A 145 9.65 2.34 1.96
CA VAL A 145 9.25 3.55 2.68
C VAL A 145 7.77 3.45 3.04
N VAL A 146 7.39 3.93 4.21
CA VAL A 146 5.99 4.06 4.64
C VAL A 146 5.70 5.51 4.91
N ILE A 147 4.60 6.03 4.35
CA ILE A 147 4.03 7.33 4.69
C ILE A 147 2.62 7.09 5.20
N LEU A 148 2.32 7.57 6.41
CA LEU A 148 1.01 7.42 7.01
C LEU A 148 0.18 8.70 6.88
N GLY A 149 -1.00 8.56 6.28
CA GLY A 149 -2.07 9.55 6.30
C GLY A 149 -3.15 9.19 7.33
N GLN A 150 -4.06 10.11 7.59
CA GLN A 150 -5.15 9.91 8.56
C GLN A 150 -6.35 9.25 7.88
N ASP A 151 -7.03 9.94 7.00
CA ASP A 151 -8.22 9.52 6.26
C ASP A 151 -8.15 9.97 4.79
N PRO A 152 -8.94 9.37 3.90
CA PRO A 152 -8.99 9.79 2.51
C PRO A 152 -9.54 11.22 2.35
N TYR A 153 -9.19 11.90 1.27
CA TYR A 153 -9.90 13.10 0.85
C TYR A 153 -11.39 12.80 0.67
N HIS A 154 -12.24 13.69 1.17
CA HIS A 154 -13.70 13.47 1.24
C HIS A 154 -14.50 14.14 0.14
N ASP A 155 -13.86 14.87 -0.79
CA ASP A 155 -14.53 15.37 -1.98
C ASP A 155 -14.56 14.30 -3.09
N ILE A 156 -15.69 14.25 -3.80
CA ILE A 156 -15.90 13.27 -4.87
C ILE A 156 -14.82 13.42 -5.96
N GLY A 157 -14.25 12.30 -6.38
CA GLY A 157 -13.24 12.26 -7.43
C GLY A 157 -11.79 12.48 -6.95
N GLN A 158 -11.55 12.86 -5.69
CA GLN A 158 -10.20 13.11 -5.17
C GLN A 158 -9.49 11.82 -4.76
N ALA A 159 -10.04 11.10 -3.76
CA ALA A 159 -9.41 9.92 -3.19
C ALA A 159 -9.37 8.73 -4.16
N HIS A 160 -8.25 8.01 -4.15
CA HIS A 160 -8.05 6.78 -4.93
C HIS A 160 -7.20 5.73 -4.19
N GLY A 161 -7.29 5.72 -2.85
CA GLY A 161 -6.68 4.69 -2.00
C GLY A 161 -5.20 4.87 -1.67
N LEU A 162 -4.62 6.04 -1.96
CA LEU A 162 -3.26 6.41 -1.58
C LEU A 162 -3.28 7.69 -0.75
N CYS A 163 -2.65 7.71 0.43
CA CYS A 163 -2.61 8.90 1.26
C CYS A 163 -1.89 10.07 0.53
N PHE A 164 -2.35 11.30 0.78
CA PHE A 164 -1.89 12.55 0.16
C PHE A 164 -2.09 12.65 -1.36
N SER A 165 -2.46 11.58 -2.05
CA SER A 165 -2.59 11.50 -3.50
C SER A 165 -4.00 11.81 -3.98
N VAL A 166 -4.09 12.49 -5.13
CA VAL A 166 -5.34 12.69 -5.86
C VAL A 166 -5.20 12.20 -7.30
N ARG A 167 -6.34 11.96 -7.97
CA ARG A 167 -6.34 11.53 -9.39
C ARG A 167 -5.75 12.61 -10.30
N PRO A 168 -5.17 12.23 -11.46
CA PRO A 168 -4.85 13.19 -12.52
C PRO A 168 -6.06 14.07 -12.86
N GLY A 169 -5.82 15.35 -13.15
CA GLY A 169 -6.89 16.33 -13.43
C GLY A 169 -7.51 16.98 -12.19
N VAL A 170 -7.30 16.42 -11.00
CA VAL A 170 -7.74 17.01 -9.73
C VAL A 170 -6.70 18.06 -9.27
N LYS A 171 -7.19 19.18 -8.75
CA LYS A 171 -6.34 20.23 -8.17
C LYS A 171 -5.47 19.66 -7.04
N ILE A 172 -4.17 19.94 -7.10
CA ILE A 172 -3.21 19.47 -6.08
C ILE A 172 -3.59 20.00 -4.69
N PRO A 173 -3.85 19.15 -3.70
CA PRO A 173 -4.20 19.57 -2.34
C PRO A 173 -3.09 20.35 -1.66
N PRO A 174 -3.42 21.23 -0.71
CA PRO A 174 -2.42 22.09 -0.04
C PRO A 174 -1.31 21.31 0.66
N SER A 175 -1.62 20.21 1.35
CA SER A 175 -0.61 19.37 1.99
C SER A 175 0.36 18.75 1.00
N LEU A 176 -0.13 18.30 -0.16
CA LEU A 176 0.73 17.74 -1.21
C LEU A 176 1.60 18.81 -1.87
N ARG A 177 1.09 20.04 -2.04
CA ARG A 177 1.94 21.16 -2.49
C ARG A 177 3.09 21.43 -1.53
N ASN A 178 2.84 21.35 -0.22
CA ASN A 178 3.89 21.52 0.79
C ASN A 178 4.90 20.37 0.76
N ILE A 179 4.45 19.12 0.52
CA ILE A 179 5.33 17.97 0.30
C ILE A 179 6.23 18.21 -0.92
N TYR A 180 5.67 18.65 -2.05
CA TYR A 180 6.46 18.96 -3.25
C TYR A 180 7.45 20.12 -3.03
N LYS A 181 7.03 21.13 -2.25
CA LYS A 181 7.91 22.23 -1.87
C LYS A 181 9.12 21.75 -1.08
N GLU A 182 8.90 20.92 -0.06
CA GLU A 182 9.99 20.36 0.74
C GLU A 182 10.93 19.49 -0.10
N ILE A 183 10.39 18.62 -0.98
CA ILE A 183 11.23 17.85 -1.91
C ILE A 183 12.07 18.78 -2.79
N LYS A 184 11.51 19.88 -3.28
CA LYS A 184 12.22 20.86 -4.12
C LYS A 184 13.34 21.57 -3.36
N GLU A 185 13.13 21.89 -2.09
CA GLU A 185 14.15 22.46 -1.21
C GLU A 185 15.31 21.48 -0.95
N GLU A 186 14.97 20.22 -0.67
CA GLU A 186 15.98 19.16 -0.47
C GLU A 186 16.72 18.80 -1.78
N TYR A 187 16.03 18.82 -2.91
CA TYR A 187 16.54 18.47 -4.24
C TYR A 187 16.25 19.58 -5.26
N PRO A 188 17.12 20.60 -5.39
CA PRO A 188 16.89 21.71 -6.32
C PRO A 188 16.69 21.32 -7.78
N SER A 189 17.16 20.14 -8.20
CA SER A 189 16.93 19.59 -9.56
C SER A 189 15.57 18.88 -9.71
N PHE A 190 14.78 18.73 -8.65
CA PHE A 190 13.46 18.09 -8.71
C PHE A 190 12.49 18.90 -9.56
N ALA A 191 11.91 18.25 -10.57
CA ALA A 191 10.82 18.83 -11.37
C ALA A 191 9.50 18.62 -10.62
N VAL A 192 8.94 19.71 -10.08
CA VAL A 192 7.65 19.64 -9.38
C VAL A 192 6.57 19.19 -10.37
N PRO A 193 5.85 18.10 -10.10
CA PRO A 193 4.79 17.63 -10.99
C PRO A 193 3.63 18.63 -11.08
N THR A 194 3.00 18.70 -12.26
CA THR A 194 1.78 19.49 -12.47
C THR A 194 0.50 18.79 -12.03
N HIS A 195 0.61 17.54 -11.56
CA HIS A 195 -0.50 16.70 -11.10
C HIS A 195 -0.28 16.21 -9.67
N GLY A 196 -1.37 15.82 -8.98
CA GLY A 196 -1.34 15.33 -7.60
C GLY A 196 -1.30 13.80 -7.46
N SER A 197 -1.07 13.05 -8.56
CA SER A 197 -0.99 11.58 -8.48
C SER A 197 0.37 11.11 -8.01
N LEU A 198 0.38 10.33 -6.92
CA LEU A 198 1.55 9.69 -6.34
C LEU A 198 1.67 8.20 -6.71
N THR A 199 0.94 7.74 -7.73
CA THR A 199 0.95 6.33 -8.15
C THR A 199 2.34 5.83 -8.53
N SER A 200 3.14 6.65 -9.23
CA SER A 200 4.52 6.29 -9.59
C SER A 200 5.40 6.10 -8.34
N LEU A 201 5.20 6.94 -7.33
CA LEU A 201 5.90 6.85 -6.05
C LEU A 201 5.50 5.56 -5.31
N ALA A 202 4.21 5.22 -5.26
CA ALA A 202 3.75 3.98 -4.66
C ALA A 202 4.38 2.76 -5.35
N ARG A 203 4.41 2.72 -6.68
CA ARG A 203 5.04 1.64 -7.46
C ARG A 203 6.55 1.52 -7.25
N SER A 204 7.22 2.56 -6.81
CA SER A 204 8.65 2.52 -6.48
C SER A 204 8.95 1.95 -5.09
N GLY A 205 7.94 1.48 -4.34
CA GLY A 205 8.11 0.88 -3.03
C GLY A 205 7.79 1.81 -1.86
N VAL A 206 7.07 2.91 -2.10
CA VAL A 206 6.57 3.80 -1.04
C VAL A 206 5.13 3.44 -0.72
N LEU A 207 4.90 2.82 0.42
CA LEU A 207 3.57 2.50 0.92
C LEU A 207 2.88 3.78 1.40
N LEU A 208 1.86 4.21 0.67
CA LEU A 208 1.05 5.40 0.95
C LEU A 208 -0.26 4.97 1.63
N LEU A 209 -0.23 4.80 2.95
CA LEU A 209 -1.32 4.19 3.73
C LEU A 209 -2.07 5.23 4.55
N ASN A 210 -3.39 5.30 4.40
CA ASN A 210 -4.26 5.98 5.37
C ASN A 210 -4.60 5.03 6.52
N THR A 211 -4.84 5.58 7.70
CA THR A 211 -5.29 4.80 8.86
C THR A 211 -6.74 4.41 8.77
N SER A 212 -7.61 5.33 8.37
CA SER A 212 -8.95 5.00 7.92
C SER A 212 -8.91 4.87 6.40
N LEU A 213 -9.34 3.72 5.86
CA LEU A 213 -9.26 3.50 4.41
C LEU A 213 -10.46 4.03 3.64
N THR A 214 -11.51 4.43 4.35
CA THR A 214 -12.74 4.98 3.76
C THR A 214 -13.22 6.20 4.52
N VAL A 215 -14.05 7.00 3.84
CA VAL A 215 -14.70 8.18 4.42
C VAL A 215 -16.05 8.41 3.73
N LYS A 216 -16.98 9.08 4.40
CA LYS A 216 -18.23 9.53 3.79
C LYS A 216 -18.01 10.79 2.96
N PRO A 217 -18.66 10.94 1.78
CA PRO A 217 -18.55 12.15 0.98
C PRO A 217 -18.83 13.41 1.81
N HIS A 218 -17.94 14.39 1.71
CA HIS A 218 -18.00 15.71 2.39
C HIS A 218 -17.97 15.67 3.92
N GLN A 219 -17.63 14.53 4.55
CA GLN A 219 -17.59 14.36 6.00
C GLN A 219 -16.24 13.80 6.45
N ALA A 220 -15.25 14.67 6.65
CA ALA A 220 -13.92 14.27 7.12
C ALA A 220 -14.02 13.46 8.42
N GLY A 221 -13.27 12.35 8.52
CA GLY A 221 -13.23 11.52 9.72
C GLY A 221 -14.48 10.70 10.02
N ALA A 222 -15.51 10.70 9.14
CA ALA A 222 -16.78 10.01 9.41
C ALA A 222 -16.66 8.51 9.71
N HIS A 223 -15.60 7.86 9.23
CA HIS A 223 -15.33 6.43 9.48
C HIS A 223 -14.25 6.18 10.55
N SER A 224 -13.80 7.23 11.24
CA SER A 224 -12.84 7.09 12.34
C SER A 224 -13.47 6.30 13.50
N GLY A 225 -12.68 5.43 14.14
CA GLY A 225 -13.14 4.58 15.25
C GLY A 225 -14.09 3.45 14.84
N LYS A 226 -14.22 3.17 13.53
CA LYS A 226 -15.09 2.08 13.03
C LYS A 226 -14.37 0.74 12.82
N GLY A 227 -13.05 0.69 13.11
CA GLY A 227 -12.25 -0.53 13.02
C GLY A 227 -11.13 -0.50 12.00
N TRP A 228 -11.08 0.51 11.13
CA TRP A 228 -9.98 0.68 10.18
C TRP A 228 -8.63 0.82 10.89
N GLU A 229 -8.59 1.54 12.01
CA GLU A 229 -7.38 1.77 12.79
C GLU A 229 -6.73 0.47 13.25
N THR A 230 -7.54 -0.47 13.76
CA THR A 230 -7.06 -1.80 14.19
C THR A 230 -6.50 -2.59 13.01
N PHE A 231 -7.19 -2.54 11.86
CA PHE A 231 -6.74 -3.22 10.65
C PHE A 231 -5.44 -2.62 10.11
N THR A 232 -5.33 -1.30 10.05
CA THR A 232 -4.13 -0.63 9.56
C THR A 232 -2.96 -0.69 10.54
N ASP A 233 -3.21 -0.85 11.85
CA ASP A 233 -2.17 -1.22 12.81
C ASP A 233 -1.57 -2.59 12.47
N LYS A 234 -2.41 -3.55 12.09
CA LYS A 234 -1.92 -4.85 11.64
C LYS A 234 -1.07 -4.77 10.37
N ILE A 235 -1.42 -3.88 9.44
CA ILE A 235 -0.59 -3.62 8.25
C ILE A 235 0.79 -3.08 8.67
N VAL A 236 0.83 -2.14 9.63
CA VAL A 236 2.08 -1.60 10.17
C VAL A 236 2.92 -2.70 10.84
N ASP A 237 2.30 -3.62 11.61
CA ASP A 237 2.98 -4.78 12.20
C ASP A 237 3.58 -5.71 11.12
N LEU A 238 2.86 -5.94 10.02
CA LEU A 238 3.37 -6.73 8.90
C LEU A 238 4.56 -6.05 8.20
N VAL A 239 4.53 -4.73 8.06
CA VAL A 239 5.67 -3.97 7.53
C VAL A 239 6.86 -4.03 8.49
N ASP A 240 6.64 -3.92 9.79
CA ASP A 240 7.71 -4.06 10.80
C ASP A 240 8.41 -5.43 10.66
N ARG A 241 7.63 -6.49 10.44
CA ARG A 241 8.17 -7.84 10.31
C ARG A 241 8.79 -8.13 8.95
N TYR A 242 8.11 -7.78 7.87
CA TYR A 242 8.41 -8.25 6.50
C TYR A 242 8.86 -7.16 5.54
N GLY A 243 8.73 -5.88 5.90
CA GLY A 243 9.06 -4.76 5.00
C GLY A 243 10.50 -4.80 4.52
N GLY A 244 10.69 -4.60 3.20
CA GLY A 244 12.00 -4.61 2.57
C GLY A 244 12.66 -5.99 2.45
N SER A 245 11.90 -7.07 2.58
CA SER A 245 12.42 -8.44 2.43
C SER A 245 12.87 -8.74 0.99
N GLY A 246 12.15 -8.18 0.00
CA GLY A 246 12.30 -8.53 -1.42
C GLY A 246 11.66 -9.85 -1.79
N GLU A 247 11.07 -10.58 -0.81
CA GLU A 247 10.43 -11.89 -1.00
C GLU A 247 9.32 -12.09 0.02
N VAL A 248 8.17 -12.60 -0.44
CA VAL A 248 6.98 -12.81 0.39
C VAL A 248 7.27 -13.76 1.55
N GLY A 249 6.90 -13.37 2.77
CA GLY A 249 7.01 -14.19 3.98
C GLY A 249 8.41 -14.29 4.58
N LYS A 250 9.44 -13.72 3.96
CA LYS A 250 10.77 -13.59 4.56
C LYS A 250 10.86 -12.36 5.46
N GLU A 251 11.68 -12.46 6.49
CA GLU A 251 11.94 -11.37 7.40
C GLU A 251 12.49 -10.15 6.66
N GLY A 252 11.91 -8.98 6.99
CA GLY A 252 12.26 -7.72 6.34
C GLY A 252 13.62 -7.20 6.79
N LYS A 253 14.29 -6.52 5.86
CA LYS A 253 15.57 -5.87 6.09
C LYS A 253 15.46 -4.51 6.78
N GLY A 254 14.23 -4.02 6.96
CA GLY A 254 13.91 -2.71 7.51
C GLY A 254 13.42 -1.73 6.45
N VAL A 255 12.70 -0.72 6.89
CA VAL A 255 12.10 0.33 6.05
C VAL A 255 12.32 1.71 6.66
N VAL A 256 12.10 2.76 5.87
CA VAL A 256 11.97 4.12 6.40
C VAL A 256 10.50 4.40 6.67
N VAL A 257 10.20 5.00 7.83
CA VAL A 257 8.84 5.42 8.18
C VAL A 257 8.81 6.94 8.33
N LEU A 258 8.03 7.60 7.49
CA LEU A 258 7.78 9.03 7.53
C LEU A 258 6.45 9.29 8.24
N ALA A 259 6.53 9.62 9.52
CA ALA A 259 5.38 9.86 10.39
C ALA A 259 5.17 11.35 10.61
N TRP A 260 4.32 11.96 9.78
CA TRP A 260 4.06 13.39 9.81
C TRP A 260 2.82 13.74 10.64
N GLY A 261 3.05 14.45 11.72
CA GLY A 261 2.05 14.83 12.71
C GLY A 261 2.03 13.90 13.94
N ALA A 262 1.59 14.42 15.08
CA ALA A 262 1.59 13.72 16.36
C ALA A 262 0.81 12.39 16.29
N TRP A 263 -0.26 12.37 15.51
CA TRP A 263 -1.09 11.19 15.33
C TRP A 263 -0.33 10.06 14.60
N ALA A 264 0.35 10.36 13.48
CA ALA A 264 1.16 9.38 12.76
C ALA A 264 2.34 8.90 13.63
N ALA A 265 2.99 9.81 14.36
CA ALA A 265 4.07 9.48 15.29
C ALA A 265 3.62 8.49 16.39
N LYS A 266 2.42 8.67 16.94
CA LYS A 266 1.84 7.74 17.92
C LYS A 266 1.61 6.34 17.34
N ARG A 267 1.16 6.27 16.10
CA ARG A 267 0.87 4.99 15.41
C ARG A 267 2.12 4.13 15.20
N VAL A 268 3.26 4.77 14.95
CA VAL A 268 4.53 4.07 14.67
C VAL A 268 5.43 3.90 15.90
N ALA A 269 4.95 4.28 17.08
CA ALA A 269 5.73 4.23 18.32
C ALA A 269 6.23 2.81 18.68
N LYS A 270 5.50 1.77 18.24
CA LYS A 270 5.78 0.36 18.51
C LYS A 270 6.81 -0.26 17.54
N ILE A 271 7.09 0.39 16.41
CA ILE A 271 8.00 -0.14 15.38
C ILE A 271 9.43 -0.24 15.93
N ASP A 272 10.14 -1.31 15.59
CA ASP A 272 11.52 -1.53 16.03
C ASP A 272 12.49 -0.49 15.43
N LYS A 273 12.91 0.45 16.27
CA LYS A 273 13.84 1.53 15.90
C LYS A 273 15.27 1.06 15.61
N LYS A 274 15.64 -0.18 15.99
CA LYS A 274 16.93 -0.76 15.64
C LYS A 274 16.94 -1.28 14.21
N LYS A 275 15.78 -1.70 13.72
CA LYS A 275 15.60 -2.26 12.38
C LYS A 275 15.24 -1.20 11.33
N HIS A 276 14.44 -0.19 11.70
CA HIS A 276 13.84 0.80 10.83
C HIS A 276 14.33 2.22 11.11
N LEU A 277 14.36 3.07 10.08
CA LEU A 277 14.52 4.50 10.26
C LEU A 277 13.16 5.16 10.43
N ILE A 278 12.89 5.74 11.60
CA ILE A 278 11.65 6.45 11.89
C ILE A 278 11.92 7.95 11.95
N LEU A 279 11.33 8.71 11.02
CA LEU A 279 11.45 10.16 10.92
C LEU A 279 10.09 10.81 11.24
N THR A 280 10.09 11.71 12.22
CA THR A 280 8.89 12.40 12.69
C THR A 280 9.01 13.91 12.52
N SER A 281 7.93 14.56 12.10
CA SER A 281 7.82 16.02 12.03
C SER A 281 6.36 16.45 12.20
N PRO A 282 6.05 17.75 12.33
CA PRO A 282 4.72 18.26 12.13
C PRO A 282 4.12 17.85 10.79
N HIS A 283 2.78 17.88 10.69
CA HIS A 283 2.06 17.49 9.47
C HIS A 283 2.28 18.51 8.33
N PRO A 284 2.32 18.10 7.04
CA PRO A 284 2.50 18.99 5.91
C PRO A 284 1.31 19.93 5.59
N SER A 285 0.24 19.93 6.40
CA SER A 285 -0.87 20.85 6.20
C SER A 285 -0.45 22.33 6.34
N PRO A 286 -1.12 23.27 5.66
CA PRO A 286 -0.85 24.70 5.83
C PRO A 286 -0.87 25.16 7.29
N LEU A 287 -1.68 24.52 8.14
CA LEU A 287 -1.80 24.87 9.56
C LEU A 287 -0.58 24.51 10.41
N SER A 288 0.28 23.60 9.93
CA SER A 288 1.39 23.05 10.73
C SER A 288 2.73 22.96 10.00
N ALA A 289 2.77 23.09 8.68
CA ALA A 289 4.00 22.90 7.91
C ALA A 289 5.14 23.85 8.33
N HIS A 290 4.82 25.08 8.69
CA HIS A 290 5.79 26.07 9.17
C HIS A 290 6.34 25.81 10.58
N ARG A 291 5.75 24.84 11.30
CA ARG A 291 6.18 24.47 12.66
C ARG A 291 7.28 23.41 12.68
N GLY A 292 7.88 23.08 11.51
CA GLY A 292 8.98 22.12 11.39
C GLY A 292 8.75 20.96 10.43
N PHE A 293 7.75 21.05 9.52
CA PHE A 293 7.70 20.19 8.35
C PHE A 293 8.68 20.68 7.30
N PHE A 294 8.66 21.98 7.00
CA PHE A 294 9.66 22.59 6.12
C PHE A 294 11.05 22.56 6.77
N GLY A 295 12.04 22.13 6.00
CA GLY A 295 13.44 21.99 6.45
C GLY A 295 13.70 20.73 7.30
N ASN A 296 12.78 19.75 7.32
CA ASN A 296 12.97 18.53 8.12
C ASN A 296 14.04 17.58 7.53
N GLY A 297 14.34 17.70 6.23
CA GLY A 297 15.37 16.89 5.54
C GLY A 297 15.01 15.41 5.43
N HIS A 298 13.74 15.04 5.51
CA HIS A 298 13.30 13.65 5.58
C HIS A 298 13.57 12.86 4.31
N PHE A 299 13.50 13.49 3.14
CA PHE A 299 13.71 12.81 1.87
C PHE A 299 15.18 12.45 1.65
N LYS A 300 16.11 13.35 2.01
CA LYS A 300 17.56 13.05 1.99
C LYS A 300 17.91 11.97 3.00
N LYS A 301 17.50 12.14 4.27
CA LYS A 301 17.75 11.15 5.32
C LYS A 301 17.22 9.77 4.96
N ALA A 302 16.03 9.70 4.36
CA ALA A 302 15.43 8.45 3.89
C ALA A 302 16.29 7.80 2.79
N ASN A 303 16.71 8.58 1.79
CA ASN A 303 17.53 8.08 0.69
C ASN A 303 18.91 7.62 1.16
N ASP A 304 19.57 8.40 2.02
CA ASP A 304 20.90 8.06 2.56
C ASP A 304 20.84 6.74 3.35
N TRP A 305 19.80 6.56 4.18
CA TRP A 305 19.60 5.32 4.93
C TRP A 305 19.30 4.13 4.01
N LEU A 306 18.43 4.31 3.00
CA LEU A 306 18.11 3.26 2.04
C LEU A 306 19.35 2.85 1.22
N GLU A 307 20.16 3.83 0.80
CA GLU A 307 21.39 3.56 0.07
C GLU A 307 22.36 2.74 0.93
N GLN A 308 22.59 3.12 2.18
CA GLN A 308 23.43 2.35 3.11
C GLN A 308 22.86 0.96 3.36
N LYS A 309 21.56 0.85 3.69
CA LYS A 309 20.94 -0.41 4.09
C LYS A 309 20.86 -1.44 2.96
N TYR A 310 20.66 -1.00 1.72
CA TYR A 310 20.42 -1.88 0.58
C TYR A 310 21.65 -2.06 -0.34
N ARG A 311 22.63 -1.16 -0.33
CA ARG A 311 23.91 -1.35 -1.08
C ARG A 311 24.77 -2.45 -0.49
N PHE A 312 24.89 -2.56 0.82
CA PHE A 312 25.70 -3.61 1.46
C PHE A 312 25.25 -5.03 1.12
N ILE A 313 24.01 -5.21 0.67
CA ILE A 313 23.47 -6.52 0.29
C ILE A 313 23.85 -6.91 -1.14
N GLN A 314 24.10 -5.95 -2.03
CA GLN A 314 24.53 -6.24 -3.41
C GLN A 314 25.99 -6.70 -3.49
N ILE A 315 26.84 -6.30 -2.56
CA ILE A 315 28.26 -6.68 -2.54
C ILE A 315 28.44 -8.13 -2.08
N ASN A 316 27.63 -8.60 -1.13
CA ASN A 316 27.73 -9.96 -0.56
C ASN A 316 27.14 -11.05 -1.47
N THR A 317 26.36 -10.72 -2.50
CA THR A 317 25.82 -11.69 -3.45
C THR A 317 26.71 -11.92 -4.68
N LYS A 318 27.84 -11.20 -4.80
CA LYS A 318 28.81 -11.37 -5.87
C LYS A 318 30.09 -12.13 -5.46
N SER A 319 30.13 -12.65 -4.23
CA SER A 319 31.26 -13.45 -3.72
C SER A 319 30.78 -14.83 -3.27
N SER A 320 30.22 -15.61 -4.23
CA SER A 320 30.04 -17.06 -4.06
C SER A 320 30.14 -17.71 -5.42
#